data_3488502564d75b5974b8aeb2aad5594c
#
_entry.id   3488502564d75b5974b8aeb2aad5594c
#
_cell.length_a   1.000
_cell.length_b   1.000
_cell.length_c   1.000
_cell.angle_alpha   90.00
_cell.angle_beta   90.00
_cell.angle_gamma   90.00
#
_symmetry.space_group_name_H-M   'P 1'
#
loop_
_entity.id
_entity.type
_entity.pdbx_description
1 polymer ?
#
loop_
_entity_poly.entity_id
_entity_poly.type
_entity_poly.pdbx_seq_one_letter_code
_entity_poly.pdbx_strand_id
1 'polypeptide(L)'
;MKAFQQILKDRGYYSGAIDGIIGPLSLAGAKQLVDAEMDKRGWVKPVNDLVWIRTDQSFDNKFSDYVVRFSNRIADMIMPCSTTPGDYYIFNPLTVGGITGAAVACEQQVIASHKFNTSGDWKSLWLGAPFFYQAGAIEIYRDGNKDRKLDKTTKTKGWYGINFHRAGAGSFVDNWSAGCMVVPDARWFEAIKIFQPNQLINFTLIEL
;
A
#
# COMPACT_ATOMS: atom_id res chain seq x y z
N MET A 1 6.77 -11.00 8.76
CA MET A 1 5.40 -11.23 9.28
C MET A 1 5.33 -11.22 10.82
N LYS A 2 6.39 -11.61 11.55
CA LYS A 2 6.41 -11.55 13.03
C LYS A 2 6.09 -10.16 13.58
N ALA A 3 6.65 -9.10 12.98
CA ALA A 3 6.38 -7.73 13.41
C ALA A 3 4.88 -7.38 13.30
N PHE A 4 4.20 -7.82 12.24
CA PHE A 4 2.75 -7.56 12.11
C PHE A 4 1.93 -8.34 13.16
N GLN A 5 2.28 -9.61 13.44
CA GLN A 5 1.65 -10.37 14.53
C GLN A 5 1.87 -9.68 15.89
N GLN A 6 3.06 -9.08 16.10
CA GLN A 6 3.34 -8.31 17.31
C GLN A 6 2.44 -7.07 17.40
N ILE A 7 2.30 -6.30 16.31
CA ILE A 7 1.39 -5.14 16.24
C ILE A 7 -0.05 -5.56 16.58
N LEU A 8 -0.53 -6.66 16.00
CA LEU A 8 -1.87 -7.17 16.29
C LEU A 8 -2.02 -7.58 17.76
N LYS A 9 -0.99 -8.20 18.35
CA LYS A 9 -0.97 -8.63 19.75
C LYS A 9 -0.99 -7.45 20.72
N ASP A 10 -0.14 -6.45 20.48
CA ASP A 10 -0.03 -5.24 21.30
C ASP A 10 -1.33 -4.43 21.32
N ARG A 11 -2.11 -4.53 20.24
CA ARG A 11 -3.42 -3.89 20.09
C ARG A 11 -4.61 -4.78 20.55
N GLY A 12 -4.33 -5.98 21.05
CA GLY A 12 -5.35 -6.90 21.57
C GLY A 12 -6.13 -7.69 20.52
N TYR A 13 -5.69 -7.68 19.25
CA TYR A 13 -6.35 -8.38 18.14
C TYR A 13 -5.75 -9.75 17.83
N TYR A 14 -4.71 -10.19 18.55
CA TYR A 14 -4.05 -11.47 18.28
C TYR A 14 -3.59 -12.14 19.57
N SER A 15 -4.02 -13.38 19.78
CA SER A 15 -3.65 -14.18 20.96
C SER A 15 -2.70 -15.35 20.66
N GLY A 16 -2.34 -15.53 19.39
CA GLY A 16 -1.46 -16.62 18.96
C GLY A 16 0.03 -16.40 19.23
N ALA A 17 0.83 -17.35 18.83
CA ALA A 17 2.30 -17.26 18.86
C ALA A 17 2.83 -16.30 17.80
N ILE A 18 3.89 -15.58 18.13
CA ILE A 18 4.59 -14.69 17.17
C ILE A 18 5.59 -15.53 16.35
N ASP A 19 5.09 -16.36 15.47
CA ASP A 19 5.86 -17.32 14.67
C ASP A 19 6.18 -16.85 13.24
N GLY A 20 5.46 -15.83 12.77
CA GLY A 20 5.56 -15.30 11.40
C GLY A 20 4.70 -16.06 10.38
N ILE A 21 3.91 -17.05 10.83
CA ILE A 21 3.01 -17.84 9.99
C ILE A 21 1.65 -17.15 9.95
N ILE A 22 1.18 -16.79 8.77
CA ILE A 22 -0.14 -16.18 8.59
C ILE A 22 -1.18 -17.29 8.47
N GLY A 23 -1.92 -17.48 9.54
CA GLY A 23 -3.04 -18.42 9.63
C GLY A 23 -4.36 -17.71 9.99
N PRO A 24 -5.43 -18.46 10.26
CA PRO A 24 -6.76 -17.92 10.53
C PRO A 24 -6.78 -16.88 11.66
N LEU A 25 -6.01 -17.08 12.74
CA LEU A 25 -5.93 -16.11 13.84
C LEU A 25 -5.31 -14.79 13.41
N SER A 26 -4.23 -14.82 12.61
CA SER A 26 -3.59 -13.60 12.08
C SER A 26 -4.53 -12.85 11.13
N LEU A 27 -5.26 -13.57 10.28
CA LEU A 27 -6.25 -12.99 9.36
C LEU A 27 -7.42 -12.35 10.10
N ALA A 28 -7.95 -13.05 11.12
CA ALA A 28 -9.02 -12.52 11.96
C ALA A 28 -8.57 -11.26 12.72
N GLY A 29 -7.35 -11.27 13.27
CA GLY A 29 -6.77 -10.11 13.95
C GLY A 29 -6.56 -8.93 13.01
N ALA A 30 -6.06 -9.18 11.80
CA ALA A 30 -5.91 -8.13 10.79
C ALA A 30 -7.26 -7.51 10.38
N LYS A 31 -8.29 -8.34 10.23
CA LYS A 31 -9.65 -7.85 9.98
C LYS A 31 -10.15 -6.96 11.13
N GLN A 32 -9.98 -7.39 12.37
CA GLN A 32 -10.39 -6.60 13.54
C GLN A 32 -9.65 -5.27 13.62
N LEU A 33 -8.33 -5.25 13.36
CA LEU A 33 -7.55 -4.03 13.30
C LEU A 33 -8.10 -3.08 12.23
N VAL A 34 -8.27 -3.56 10.99
CA VAL A 34 -8.77 -2.75 9.88
C VAL A 34 -10.17 -2.23 10.17
N ASP A 35 -11.08 -3.07 10.63
CA ASP A 35 -12.45 -2.67 10.96
C ASP A 35 -12.48 -1.58 12.04
N ALA A 36 -11.68 -1.72 13.11
CA ALA A 36 -11.61 -0.75 14.20
C ALA A 36 -11.02 0.59 13.74
N GLU A 37 -9.95 0.56 12.93
CA GLU A 37 -9.33 1.77 12.41
C GLU A 37 -10.24 2.48 11.39
N MET A 38 -11.04 1.75 10.63
CA MET A 38 -12.04 2.33 9.74
C MET A 38 -13.23 2.92 10.50
N ASP A 39 -13.74 2.23 11.51
CA ASP A 39 -14.82 2.74 12.37
C ASP A 39 -14.40 4.04 13.06
N LYS A 40 -13.18 4.11 13.58
CA LYS A 40 -12.60 5.30 14.20
C LYS A 40 -12.56 6.53 13.25
N ARG A 41 -12.38 6.28 11.95
CA ARG A 41 -12.29 7.33 10.92
C ARG A 41 -13.63 7.59 10.19
N GLY A 42 -14.65 6.79 10.45
CA GLY A 42 -15.91 6.83 9.69
C GLY A 42 -15.77 6.37 8.24
N TRP A 43 -14.82 5.47 7.97
CA TRP A 43 -14.54 4.98 6.62
C TRP A 43 -15.37 3.76 6.25
N VAL A 44 -15.57 3.57 4.94
CA VAL A 44 -16.31 2.42 4.40
C VAL A 44 -15.46 1.16 4.52
N LYS A 45 -16.03 0.09 5.13
CA LYS A 45 -15.33 -1.20 5.28
C LYS A 45 -15.09 -1.88 3.94
N PRO A 46 -13.94 -2.58 3.77
CA PRO A 46 -13.55 -3.18 2.51
C PRO A 46 -14.44 -4.38 2.16
N VAL A 47 -14.70 -4.55 0.87
CA VAL A 47 -15.43 -5.72 0.33
C VAL A 47 -14.47 -6.61 -0.46
N ASN A 48 -14.02 -6.16 -1.62
CA ASN A 48 -12.98 -6.75 -2.44
C ASN A 48 -11.94 -5.64 -2.67
N ASP A 49 -11.02 -5.48 -1.74
CA ASP A 49 -10.09 -4.36 -1.68
C ASP A 49 -8.71 -4.79 -1.17
N LEU A 50 -7.74 -3.90 -1.40
CA LEU A 50 -6.42 -3.94 -0.78
C LEU A 50 -6.33 -2.76 0.21
N VAL A 51 -6.21 -3.07 1.50
CA VAL A 51 -6.05 -2.06 2.56
C VAL A 51 -4.57 -1.99 2.95
N TRP A 52 -3.97 -0.84 2.73
CA TRP A 52 -2.57 -0.56 3.00
C TRP A 52 -2.41 -0.06 4.43
N ILE A 53 -1.41 -0.57 5.14
CA ILE A 53 -1.14 -0.24 6.54
C ILE A 53 0.32 0.21 6.63
N ARG A 54 0.51 1.51 6.87
CA ARG A 54 1.81 2.09 7.16
C ARG A 54 2.12 1.94 8.64
N THR A 55 3.23 1.28 8.93
CA THR A 55 3.65 1.00 10.30
C THR A 55 4.78 1.88 10.78
N ASP A 56 5.54 2.45 9.85
CA ASP A 56 6.63 3.37 10.13
C ASP A 56 6.59 4.55 9.15
N GLN A 57 6.96 5.72 9.64
CA GLN A 57 7.05 6.96 8.84
C GLN A 57 8.48 7.20 8.31
N SER A 58 9.42 6.32 8.61
CA SER A 58 10.76 6.33 8.02
C SER A 58 10.76 5.67 6.64
N PHE A 59 11.59 6.17 5.74
CA PHE A 59 11.78 5.57 4.42
C PHE A 59 12.99 4.63 4.49
N ASP A 60 12.75 3.41 4.98
CA ASP A 60 13.78 2.41 5.21
C ASP A 60 14.17 1.62 3.95
N ASN A 61 13.57 1.96 2.80
CA ASN A 61 13.78 1.28 1.51
C ASN A 61 13.41 -0.21 1.52
N LYS A 62 12.57 -0.65 2.45
CA LYS A 62 12.18 -2.05 2.63
C LYS A 62 10.68 -2.24 2.51
N PHE A 63 10.25 -3.51 2.49
CA PHE A 63 8.84 -3.90 2.56
C PHE A 63 8.45 -4.08 4.04
N SER A 64 8.49 -3.00 4.81
CA SER A 64 8.24 -2.98 6.26
C SER A 64 6.79 -2.67 6.64
N ASP A 65 6.01 -2.20 5.67
CA ASP A 65 4.57 -2.02 5.80
C ASP A 65 3.79 -3.28 5.43
N TYR A 66 2.47 -3.21 5.56
CA TYR A 66 1.61 -4.37 5.27
C TYR A 66 0.42 -3.98 4.40
N VAL A 67 -0.02 -4.93 3.57
CA VAL A 67 -1.29 -4.85 2.88
C VAL A 67 -2.15 -6.06 3.25
N VAL A 68 -3.41 -5.78 3.58
CA VAL A 68 -4.43 -6.79 3.86
C VAL A 68 -5.38 -6.84 2.68
N ARG A 69 -5.50 -8.02 2.06
CA ARG A 69 -6.50 -8.25 1.02
C ARG A 69 -7.81 -8.68 1.67
N PHE A 70 -8.89 -8.08 1.18
CA PHE A 70 -10.24 -8.49 1.51
C PHE A 70 -10.92 -9.13 0.29
N SER A 71 -11.60 -10.25 0.51
CA SER A 71 -12.48 -10.92 -0.43
C SER A 71 -13.83 -11.17 0.25
N ASN A 72 -14.90 -10.62 -0.30
CA ASN A 72 -16.25 -10.69 0.28
C ASN A 72 -16.28 -10.27 1.77
N ARG A 73 -15.59 -9.19 2.12
CA ARG A 73 -15.46 -8.66 3.51
C ARG A 73 -14.64 -9.53 4.47
N ILE A 74 -13.97 -10.54 3.98
CA ILE A 74 -13.12 -11.43 4.77
C ILE A 74 -11.66 -11.07 4.46
N ALA A 75 -10.85 -10.82 5.48
CA ALA A 75 -9.41 -10.72 5.30
C ALA A 75 -8.86 -12.12 5.00
N ASP A 76 -8.33 -12.33 3.80
CA ASP A 76 -7.89 -13.64 3.32
C ASP A 76 -6.40 -13.70 2.98
N MET A 77 -5.71 -12.54 2.99
CA MET A 77 -4.28 -12.47 2.74
C MET A 77 -3.65 -11.27 3.47
N ILE A 78 -2.44 -11.47 3.99
CA ILE A 78 -1.58 -10.41 4.52
C ILE A 78 -0.22 -10.53 3.85
N MET A 79 0.30 -9.41 3.37
CA MET A 79 1.59 -9.37 2.67
C MET A 79 2.45 -8.21 3.19
N PRO A 80 3.78 -8.36 3.21
CA PRO A 80 4.66 -7.22 3.36
C PRO A 80 4.53 -6.33 2.12
N CYS A 81 4.65 -5.02 2.30
CA CYS A 81 4.61 -4.06 1.22
C CYS A 81 5.44 -2.82 1.58
N SER A 82 5.58 -1.90 0.65
CA SER A 82 6.01 -0.54 0.93
C SER A 82 4.91 0.44 0.53
N THR A 83 4.66 1.41 1.39
CA THR A 83 3.77 2.55 1.16
C THR A 83 4.54 3.85 1.01
N THR A 84 5.87 3.75 0.93
CA THR A 84 6.81 4.86 0.81
C THR A 84 7.70 4.69 -0.43
N PRO A 85 8.28 5.78 -0.96
CA PRO A 85 9.19 5.69 -2.09
C PRO A 85 10.48 4.95 -1.73
N GLY A 86 11.10 4.32 -2.73
CA GLY A 86 12.41 3.72 -2.57
C GLY A 86 13.55 4.73 -2.70
N ASP A 87 14.73 4.34 -2.24
CA ASP A 87 15.93 5.19 -2.17
C ASP A 87 16.27 5.88 -3.47
N TYR A 88 16.12 5.18 -4.60
CA TYR A 88 16.42 5.79 -5.90
C TYR A 88 15.63 7.10 -6.11
N TYR A 89 14.34 7.11 -5.82
CA TYR A 89 13.50 8.29 -6.03
C TYR A 89 13.53 9.31 -4.88
N ILE A 90 13.97 8.90 -3.70
CA ILE A 90 14.24 9.86 -2.62
C ILE A 90 15.43 10.74 -3.03
N PHE A 91 16.51 10.14 -3.53
CA PHE A 91 17.72 10.87 -3.94
C PHE A 91 17.64 11.47 -5.35
N ASN A 92 16.80 10.90 -6.22
CA ASN A 92 16.53 11.36 -7.59
C ASN A 92 15.04 11.65 -7.79
N PRO A 93 14.48 12.64 -7.07
CA PRO A 93 13.04 12.88 -7.05
C PRO A 93 12.52 13.36 -8.40
N LEU A 94 11.31 12.92 -8.73
CA LEU A 94 10.59 13.38 -9.91
C LEU A 94 10.01 14.79 -9.67
N THR A 95 9.97 15.59 -10.74
CA THR A 95 9.22 16.85 -10.76
C THR A 95 7.88 16.62 -11.43
N VAL A 96 6.79 16.80 -10.70
CA VAL A 96 5.43 16.66 -11.21
C VAL A 96 4.64 17.91 -10.83
N GLY A 97 4.03 18.57 -11.83
CA GLY A 97 3.28 19.81 -11.61
C GLY A 97 4.14 20.97 -11.10
N GLY A 98 5.44 21.00 -11.46
CA GLY A 98 6.38 22.03 -11.02
C GLY A 98 6.92 21.84 -9.61
N ILE A 99 6.52 20.78 -8.90
CA ILE A 99 6.99 20.49 -7.53
C ILE A 99 7.93 19.29 -7.60
N THR A 100 9.15 19.44 -7.09
CA THR A 100 10.15 18.39 -6.97
C THR A 100 10.08 17.76 -5.59
N GLY A 101 10.15 16.43 -5.50
CA GLY A 101 10.14 15.68 -4.26
C GLY A 101 9.55 14.29 -4.46
N ALA A 102 9.96 13.33 -3.66
CA ALA A 102 9.37 12.00 -3.66
C ALA A 102 7.92 12.09 -3.15
N ALA A 103 6.99 11.47 -3.87
CA ALA A 103 5.58 11.49 -3.49
C ALA A 103 5.32 10.45 -2.40
N VAL A 104 4.56 10.83 -1.37
CA VAL A 104 4.13 9.93 -0.30
C VAL A 104 2.64 10.09 -0.10
N ALA A 105 1.87 9.03 -0.32
CA ALA A 105 0.42 9.09 -0.12
C ALA A 105 0.08 9.42 1.34
N CYS A 106 -0.89 10.31 1.54
CA CYS A 106 -1.42 10.63 2.86
C CYS A 106 -2.29 9.48 3.38
N GLU A 107 -2.43 9.37 4.69
CA GLU A 107 -3.50 8.58 5.29
C GLU A 107 -4.86 9.06 4.79
N GLN A 108 -5.61 8.20 4.11
CA GLN A 108 -6.90 8.53 3.52
C GLN A 108 -7.66 7.29 3.07
N GLN A 109 -8.97 7.46 2.85
CA GLN A 109 -9.76 6.58 2.02
C GLN A 109 -10.36 7.37 0.84
N VAL A 110 -10.15 6.89 -0.37
CA VAL A 110 -10.75 7.47 -1.59
C VAL A 110 -11.48 6.36 -2.34
N ILE A 111 -12.79 6.51 -2.43
CA ILE A 111 -13.67 5.50 -3.02
C ILE A 111 -13.44 5.40 -4.53
N ALA A 112 -13.37 4.16 -5.05
CA ALA A 112 -13.28 3.86 -6.49
C ALA A 112 -12.15 4.61 -7.23
N SER A 113 -11.03 4.82 -6.55
CA SER A 113 -9.93 5.66 -7.05
C SER A 113 -8.82 4.88 -7.77
N HIS A 114 -8.86 3.56 -7.74
CA HIS A 114 -7.88 2.72 -8.45
C HIS A 114 -8.58 1.69 -9.33
N LYS A 115 -8.08 1.53 -10.56
CA LYS A 115 -8.68 0.64 -11.56
C LYS A 115 -7.72 -0.48 -11.93
N PHE A 116 -8.21 -1.72 -11.87
CA PHE A 116 -7.42 -2.89 -12.22
C PHE A 116 -7.21 -3.00 -13.72
N ASN A 117 -5.96 -3.01 -14.15
CA ASN A 117 -5.56 -3.11 -15.55
C ASN A 117 -4.87 -4.44 -15.81
N THR A 118 -5.47 -5.24 -16.70
CA THR A 118 -4.92 -6.52 -17.18
C THR A 118 -4.57 -6.48 -18.66
N SER A 119 -4.94 -5.40 -19.38
CA SER A 119 -4.68 -5.27 -20.82
C SER A 119 -3.22 -5.02 -21.08
N GLY A 120 -2.75 -5.48 -22.25
CA GLY A 120 -1.38 -5.29 -22.71
C GLY A 120 -1.08 -3.88 -23.23
N ASP A 121 -1.60 -2.83 -22.58
CA ASP A 121 -1.19 -1.47 -22.86
C ASP A 121 0.27 -1.24 -22.42
N TRP A 122 0.83 -0.12 -22.81
CA TRP A 122 2.23 0.20 -22.50
C TRP A 122 2.56 0.19 -21.00
N LYS A 123 1.58 0.48 -20.13
CA LYS A 123 1.76 0.49 -18.68
C LYS A 123 1.88 -0.92 -18.14
N SER A 124 1.01 -1.83 -18.56
CA SER A 124 1.10 -3.25 -18.22
C SER A 124 2.42 -3.86 -18.69
N LEU A 125 2.86 -3.51 -19.90
CA LEU A 125 4.14 -3.96 -20.44
C LEU A 125 5.32 -3.39 -19.68
N TRP A 126 5.25 -2.13 -19.27
CA TRP A 126 6.34 -1.49 -18.51
C TRP A 126 6.51 -2.10 -17.12
N LEU A 127 5.42 -2.38 -16.43
CA LEU A 127 5.46 -3.04 -15.11
C LEU A 127 5.62 -4.56 -15.23
N GLY A 128 5.45 -5.14 -16.42
CA GLY A 128 5.54 -6.57 -16.69
C GLY A 128 4.52 -7.44 -15.96
N ALA A 129 3.44 -6.84 -15.44
CA ALA A 129 2.37 -7.54 -14.72
C ALA A 129 1.10 -6.68 -14.66
N PRO A 130 -0.08 -7.27 -14.47
CA PRO A 130 -1.29 -6.52 -14.14
C PRO A 130 -1.10 -5.66 -12.88
N PHE A 131 -1.76 -4.51 -12.83
CA PHE A 131 -1.61 -3.54 -11.74
C PHE A 131 -2.87 -2.68 -11.59
N PHE A 132 -2.98 -1.96 -10.48
CA PHE A 132 -4.02 -0.95 -10.31
C PHE A 132 -3.43 0.43 -10.59
N TYR A 133 -3.98 1.14 -11.56
CA TYR A 133 -3.59 2.51 -11.82
C TYR A 133 -4.51 3.50 -11.11
N GLN A 134 -3.96 4.62 -10.77
CA GLN A 134 -4.70 5.72 -10.17
C GLN A 134 -5.75 6.23 -11.16
N ALA A 135 -7.03 6.13 -10.79
CA ALA A 135 -8.20 6.53 -11.56
C ALA A 135 -9.00 7.66 -10.90
N GLY A 136 -8.60 8.10 -9.71
CA GLY A 136 -9.16 9.22 -8.96
C GLY A 136 -8.08 10.07 -8.30
N ALA A 137 -8.38 11.34 -8.00
CA ALA A 137 -7.44 12.22 -7.31
C ALA A 137 -7.25 11.78 -5.86
N ILE A 138 -5.99 11.68 -5.42
CA ILE A 138 -5.60 11.36 -4.04
C ILE A 138 -4.74 12.47 -3.45
N GLU A 139 -4.61 12.48 -2.12
CA GLU A 139 -3.74 13.39 -1.40
C GLU A 139 -2.36 12.78 -1.18
N ILE A 140 -1.33 13.59 -1.37
CA ILE A 140 0.07 13.22 -1.13
C ILE A 140 0.81 14.31 -0.38
N TYR A 141 1.87 13.90 0.32
CA TYR A 141 2.97 14.74 0.74
C TYR A 141 4.12 14.68 -0.27
N ARG A 142 5.05 15.62 -0.17
CA ARG A 142 6.30 15.63 -0.95
C ARG A 142 7.49 15.67 -0.01
N ASP A 143 8.35 14.66 -0.07
CA ASP A 143 9.68 14.74 0.52
C ASP A 143 10.60 15.46 -0.45
N GLY A 144 10.90 16.73 -0.15
CA GLY A 144 11.79 17.58 -0.95
C GLY A 144 13.20 17.72 -0.36
N ASN A 145 13.37 17.41 0.93
CA ASN A 145 14.64 17.59 1.66
C ASN A 145 15.54 16.34 1.62
N LYS A 146 15.03 15.21 1.15
CA LYS A 146 15.75 13.93 0.98
C LYS A 146 16.26 13.31 2.29
N ASP A 147 15.60 13.58 3.41
CA ASP A 147 16.03 13.14 4.74
C ASP A 147 15.46 11.74 5.14
N ARG A 148 14.73 11.09 4.23
CA ARG A 148 14.07 9.80 4.46
C ARG A 148 13.02 9.83 5.57
N LYS A 149 12.39 10.96 5.80
CA LYS A 149 11.31 11.10 6.76
C LYS A 149 10.05 11.60 6.06
N LEU A 150 8.91 11.25 6.61
CA LEU A 150 7.64 11.74 6.12
C LEU A 150 7.47 13.22 6.49
N ASP A 151 7.62 14.09 5.50
CA ASP A 151 7.31 15.51 5.65
C ASP A 151 5.81 15.75 5.43
N LYS A 152 5.09 16.11 6.50
CA LYS A 152 3.64 16.36 6.46
C LYS A 152 3.30 17.84 6.21
N THR A 153 4.26 18.68 5.87
CA THR A 153 4.06 20.14 5.75
C THR A 153 3.38 20.52 4.44
N THR A 154 3.63 19.80 3.36
CA THR A 154 3.11 20.10 2.02
C THR A 154 2.13 19.03 1.54
N LYS A 155 0.83 19.28 1.70
CA LYS A 155 -0.22 18.38 1.25
C LYS A 155 -0.84 18.91 -0.05
N THR A 156 -0.89 18.05 -1.06
CA THR A 156 -1.51 18.38 -2.35
C THR A 156 -2.44 17.26 -2.81
N LYS A 157 -3.49 17.57 -3.57
CA LYS A 157 -4.44 16.60 -4.11
C LYS A 157 -4.40 16.60 -5.63
N GLY A 158 -4.33 15.43 -6.23
CA GLY A 158 -4.26 15.34 -7.69
C GLY A 158 -4.02 13.93 -8.23
N TRP A 159 -3.62 13.89 -9.49
CA TRP A 159 -3.27 12.67 -10.24
C TRP A 159 -1.75 12.57 -10.33
N TYR A 160 -1.16 11.74 -9.49
CA TYR A 160 0.31 11.65 -9.36
C TYR A 160 0.88 10.34 -9.88
N GLY A 161 0.02 9.44 -10.38
CA GLY A 161 0.43 8.13 -10.83
C GLY A 161 0.80 7.19 -9.68
N ILE A 162 0.21 7.40 -8.50
CA ILE A 162 0.35 6.46 -7.38
C ILE A 162 -0.43 5.21 -7.71
N ASN A 163 0.26 4.17 -8.10
CA ASN A 163 -0.30 2.90 -8.54
C ASN A 163 -0.07 1.81 -7.49
N PHE A 164 -0.77 0.67 -7.62
CA PHE A 164 -0.50 -0.53 -6.84
C PHE A 164 0.06 -1.59 -7.78
N HIS A 165 1.27 -2.04 -7.52
CA HIS A 165 1.93 -2.99 -8.41
C HIS A 165 2.98 -3.85 -7.70
N ARG A 166 3.50 -4.84 -8.43
CA ARG A 166 4.62 -5.62 -7.94
C ARG A 166 5.90 -4.78 -7.94
N ALA A 167 6.79 -5.10 -7.02
CA ALA A 167 8.20 -4.72 -7.08
C ALA A 167 9.02 -5.86 -7.70
N GLY A 168 10.34 -5.73 -7.72
CA GLY A 168 11.25 -6.81 -8.11
C GLY A 168 11.38 -7.92 -7.06
N ALA A 169 12.18 -8.92 -7.37
CA ALA A 169 12.44 -10.07 -6.50
C ALA A 169 13.38 -9.75 -5.32
N GLY A 170 13.93 -8.55 -5.24
CA GLY A 170 14.85 -8.11 -4.18
C GLY A 170 14.15 -7.82 -2.85
N SER A 171 14.97 -7.53 -1.84
CA SER A 171 14.49 -7.16 -0.50
C SER A 171 14.33 -5.65 -0.31
N PHE A 172 14.66 -4.85 -1.32
CA PHE A 172 14.64 -3.40 -1.28
C PHE A 172 13.66 -2.84 -2.30
N VAL A 173 13.12 -1.67 -2.00
CA VAL A 173 12.16 -0.97 -2.85
C VAL A 173 12.86 -0.25 -4.00
N ASP A 174 13.98 0.41 -3.74
CA ASP A 174 14.85 1.09 -4.71
C ASP A 174 14.09 1.89 -5.79
N ASN A 175 14.21 1.50 -7.06
CA ASN A 175 13.58 2.15 -8.20
C ASN A 175 12.17 1.60 -8.54
N TRP A 176 11.61 0.74 -7.71
CA TRP A 176 10.27 0.20 -7.93
C TRP A 176 9.15 1.17 -7.51
N SER A 177 9.44 2.10 -6.59
CA SER A 177 8.44 3.06 -6.13
C SER A 177 8.97 4.48 -6.09
N ALA A 178 8.33 5.37 -6.85
CA ALA A 178 8.44 6.83 -6.71
C ALA A 178 7.34 7.41 -5.79
N GLY A 179 6.65 6.52 -5.05
CA GLY A 179 5.48 6.79 -4.20
C GLY A 179 4.34 5.79 -4.37
N CYS A 180 4.45 4.86 -5.32
CA CYS A 180 3.48 3.78 -5.52
C CYS A 180 3.44 2.81 -4.33
N MET A 181 2.29 2.15 -4.15
CA MET A 181 2.15 1.03 -3.22
C MET A 181 2.70 -0.23 -3.88
N VAL A 182 3.75 -0.81 -3.32
CA VAL A 182 4.44 -1.95 -3.95
C VAL A 182 4.54 -3.16 -3.03
N VAL A 183 4.38 -4.34 -3.64
CA VAL A 183 4.45 -5.64 -2.97
C VAL A 183 5.59 -6.43 -3.58
N PRO A 184 6.35 -7.24 -2.83
CA PRO A 184 7.35 -8.15 -3.40
C PRO A 184 6.77 -9.05 -4.49
N ASP A 185 7.51 -9.29 -5.57
CA ASP A 185 7.07 -9.98 -6.79
C ASP A 185 6.32 -11.30 -6.53
N ALA A 186 6.89 -12.16 -5.67
CA ALA A 186 6.35 -13.49 -5.41
C ALA A 186 4.91 -13.52 -4.85
N ARG A 187 4.42 -12.40 -4.33
CA ARG A 187 3.09 -12.31 -3.70
C ARG A 187 2.06 -11.58 -4.54
N TRP A 188 2.50 -10.77 -5.48
CA TRP A 188 1.61 -9.91 -6.26
C TRP A 188 0.57 -10.67 -7.07
N PHE A 189 1.01 -11.68 -7.83
CA PHE A 189 0.10 -12.45 -8.68
C PHE A 189 -0.98 -13.19 -7.89
N GLU A 190 -0.65 -13.65 -6.67
CA GLU A 190 -1.64 -14.23 -5.77
C GLU A 190 -2.62 -13.18 -5.25
N ALA A 191 -2.13 -11.99 -4.94
CA ALA A 191 -2.94 -10.90 -4.41
C ALA A 191 -4.04 -10.45 -5.39
N ILE A 192 -3.74 -10.42 -6.68
CA ILE A 192 -4.65 -9.85 -7.69
C ILE A 192 -5.66 -10.84 -8.26
N LYS A 193 -5.57 -12.13 -7.96
CA LYS A 193 -6.42 -13.19 -8.55
C LYS A 193 -7.92 -12.98 -8.37
N ILE A 194 -8.34 -12.26 -7.34
CA ILE A 194 -9.76 -12.04 -7.03
C ILE A 194 -10.39 -10.90 -7.81
N PHE A 195 -9.56 -10.06 -8.47
CA PHE A 195 -10.05 -8.86 -9.13
C PHE A 195 -10.36 -9.12 -10.60
N GLN A 196 -11.42 -8.47 -11.08
CA GLN A 196 -11.82 -8.55 -12.48
C GLN A 196 -11.22 -7.41 -13.30
N PRO A 197 -10.93 -7.60 -14.60
CA PRO A 197 -10.48 -6.54 -15.48
C PRO A 197 -11.39 -5.31 -15.38
N ASN A 198 -10.78 -4.14 -15.29
CA ASN A 198 -11.45 -2.85 -15.13
C ASN A 198 -12.20 -2.63 -13.81
N GLN A 199 -12.09 -3.55 -12.86
CA GLN A 199 -12.67 -3.34 -11.53
C GLN A 199 -12.07 -2.10 -10.86
N LEU A 200 -12.95 -1.29 -10.28
CA LEU A 200 -12.55 -0.19 -9.40
C LEU A 200 -12.46 -0.69 -7.96
N ILE A 201 -11.41 -0.28 -7.28
CA ILE A 201 -11.23 -0.50 -5.84
C ILE A 201 -10.94 0.82 -5.13
N ASN A 202 -11.10 0.82 -3.82
CA ASN A 202 -10.79 2.00 -3.02
C ASN A 202 -9.26 2.11 -2.82
N PHE A 203 -8.78 3.33 -2.71
CA PHE A 203 -7.51 3.57 -2.05
C PHE A 203 -7.77 3.73 -0.55
N THR A 204 -7.25 2.84 0.24
CA THR A 204 -7.33 2.94 1.70
C THR A 204 -5.94 2.75 2.28
N LEU A 205 -5.41 3.79 2.91
CA LEU A 205 -4.14 3.79 3.63
C LEU A 205 -4.37 4.19 5.08
N ILE A 206 -4.03 3.30 6.00
CA ILE A 206 -4.09 3.50 7.44
C ILE A 206 -2.67 3.72 7.96
N GLU A 207 -2.45 4.76 8.75
CA GLU A 207 -1.22 4.96 9.54
C GLU A 207 -1.47 4.49 10.99
N LEU A 208 -0.58 3.63 11.52
CA LEU A 208 -0.69 3.04 12.87
C LEU A 208 0.13 3.78 13.93
#